data_aef9e2fe5f311df7bf49ab3474580b8b
#
_entry.id   aef9e2fe5f311df7bf49ab3474580b8b
#
_cell.length_a   1.000
_cell.length_b   1.000
_cell.length_c   1.000
_cell.angle_alpha   90.00
_cell.angle_beta   90.00
_cell.angle_gamma   90.00
#
_symmetry.space_group_name_H-M   'P 1'
#
loop_
_entity.id
_entity.type
_entity.pdbx_description
1 polymer ?
#
loop_
_entity_poly.entity_id
_entity_poly.type
_entity_poly.pdbx_seq_one_letter_code
_entity_poly.pdbx_strand_id
1 'polypeptide(L)'
;MERREYARYFASFEIEIKELSSNFPARGATTDVSLGGCYVATIFPFAVGSQVRFTMQVAGENVKGRGTVQTCHPGVGMGIHFIDLPDRDKRWLEKYLRASVANQPGVALQPCLP
;
A
#
# COMPACT_ATOMS: atom_id res chain seq x y z
N MET A 1 8.68 18.49 9.85
CA MET A 1 8.53 17.81 8.58
C MET A 1 8.67 16.32 8.75
N GLU A 2 7.75 15.59 8.18
CA GLU A 2 7.75 14.16 8.32
C GLU A 2 8.78 13.52 7.42
N ARG A 3 9.49 12.53 7.96
CA ARG A 3 10.50 11.82 7.20
C ARG A 3 10.04 10.39 6.99
N ARG A 4 10.16 9.92 5.77
CA ARG A 4 9.83 8.53 5.46
C ARG A 4 10.97 7.63 5.89
N GLU A 5 10.61 6.58 6.63
CA GLU A 5 11.59 5.59 7.06
C GLU A 5 11.96 4.62 5.95
N TYR A 6 11.06 4.40 5.01
CA TYR A 6 11.23 3.40 3.98
C TYR A 6 11.14 4.01 2.60
N ALA A 7 11.91 3.48 1.69
CA ALA A 7 11.83 3.88 0.29
C ALA A 7 10.46 3.50 -0.27
N ARG A 8 9.92 4.37 -1.12
CA ARG A 8 8.67 4.12 -1.81
C ARG A 8 8.95 3.76 -3.25
N TYR A 9 8.19 2.80 -3.75
CA TYR A 9 8.37 2.28 -5.09
C TYR A 9 7.06 2.37 -5.85
N PHE A 10 7.13 2.73 -7.12
CA PHE A 10 5.97 2.65 -7.99
C PHE A 10 5.66 1.19 -8.23
N ALA A 11 4.50 0.76 -7.78
CA ALA A 11 4.09 -0.63 -7.92
C ALA A 11 2.58 -0.69 -7.90
N SER A 12 2.00 -1.38 -8.87
CA SER A 12 0.56 -1.51 -8.98
C SER A 12 0.15 -2.92 -8.56
N PHE A 13 -0.38 -3.02 -7.35
CA PHE A 13 -0.91 -4.28 -6.82
C PHE A 13 -2.40 -4.12 -6.59
N GLU A 14 -3.16 -5.15 -6.91
CA GLU A 14 -4.58 -5.16 -6.56
C GLU A 14 -4.70 -5.22 -5.05
N ILE A 15 -5.60 -4.44 -4.49
CA ILE A 15 -5.77 -4.35 -3.05
C ILE A 15 -7.24 -4.24 -2.71
N GLU A 16 -7.63 -4.97 -1.67
CA GLU A 16 -8.96 -4.86 -1.08
C GLU A 16 -8.80 -4.27 0.31
N ILE A 17 -9.58 -3.24 0.61
CA ILE A 17 -9.48 -2.52 1.87
C ILE A 17 -10.84 -2.51 2.53
N LYS A 18 -10.88 -2.87 3.80
CA LYS A 18 -12.11 -2.92 4.56
C LYS A 18 -11.97 -2.08 5.80
N GLU A 19 -12.86 -1.12 5.95
CA GLU A 19 -12.89 -0.29 7.15
C GLU A 19 -13.40 -1.14 8.31
N LEU A 20 -12.78 -1.00 9.48
CA LEU A 20 -13.13 -1.85 10.62
C LEU A 20 -14.56 -1.64 11.10
N SER A 21 -15.11 -0.46 10.88
CA SER A 21 -16.46 -0.13 11.31
C SER A 21 -17.52 -0.41 10.23
N SER A 22 -17.12 -0.99 9.11
CA SER A 22 -18.02 -1.21 7.97
C SER A 22 -17.79 -2.58 7.39
N ASN A 23 -18.82 -3.13 6.74
CA ASN A 23 -18.71 -4.40 6.06
C ASN A 23 -18.49 -4.25 4.56
N PHE A 24 -18.38 -3.02 4.08
CA PHE A 24 -18.23 -2.77 2.64
C PHE A 24 -16.76 -2.58 2.29
N PRO A 25 -16.18 -3.52 1.52
CA PRO A 25 -14.80 -3.35 1.09
C PRO A 25 -14.69 -2.35 -0.05
N ALA A 26 -13.58 -1.64 -0.09
CA ALA A 26 -13.17 -0.87 -1.25
C ALA A 26 -12.11 -1.63 -1.99
N ARG A 27 -12.12 -1.58 -3.31
CA ARG A 27 -11.12 -2.22 -4.13
C ARG A 27 -10.43 -1.19 -4.99
N GLY A 28 -9.18 -1.42 -5.24
CA GLY A 28 -8.40 -0.52 -6.07
C GLY A 28 -7.06 -1.14 -6.38
N ALA A 29 -6.16 -0.28 -6.85
CA ALA A 29 -4.80 -0.70 -7.14
C ALA A 29 -3.86 0.30 -6.49
N THR A 30 -2.74 -0.19 -5.98
CA THR A 30 -1.73 0.70 -5.44
C THR A 30 -1.05 1.45 -6.58
N THR A 31 -0.56 2.64 -6.29
CA THR A 31 0.28 3.38 -7.23
C THR A 31 1.71 3.40 -6.74
N ASP A 32 1.90 3.45 -5.43
CA ASP A 32 3.22 3.29 -4.84
C ASP A 32 3.09 2.55 -3.52
N VAL A 33 4.17 1.89 -3.13
CA VAL A 33 4.21 1.03 -1.95
C VAL A 33 5.55 1.14 -1.28
N SER A 34 5.55 1.08 0.05
CA SER A 34 6.75 0.94 0.86
C SER A 34 6.45 -0.05 1.97
N LEU A 35 7.44 -0.32 2.82
CA LEU A 35 7.19 -1.17 3.99
C LEU A 35 6.38 -0.42 5.06
N GLY A 36 6.22 0.88 4.93
CA GLY A 36 5.47 1.68 5.89
C GLY A 36 4.08 2.10 5.43
N GLY A 37 3.74 1.89 4.16
CA GLY A 37 2.44 2.30 3.66
C GLY A 37 2.32 2.22 2.17
N CYS A 38 1.16 2.64 1.67
CA CYS A 38 0.91 2.65 0.22
C CYS A 38 -0.11 3.72 -0.12
N TYR A 39 -0.15 4.08 -1.39
CA TYR A 39 -1.23 4.91 -1.91
C TYR A 39 -2.11 4.05 -2.81
N VAL A 40 -3.42 4.15 -2.61
CA VAL A 40 -4.39 3.33 -3.32
C VAL A 40 -5.25 4.23 -4.19
N ALA A 41 -5.28 3.95 -5.49
CA ALA A 41 -6.16 4.63 -6.42
C ALA A 41 -7.55 4.03 -6.28
N THR A 42 -8.52 4.85 -5.93
CA THR A 42 -9.91 4.44 -5.80
C THR A 42 -10.81 5.66 -5.90
N ILE A 43 -11.99 5.49 -6.47
CA ILE A 43 -12.93 6.58 -6.64
C ILE A 43 -13.53 7.01 -5.31
N PHE A 44 -13.73 6.04 -4.40
CA PHE A 44 -14.38 6.30 -3.12
C PHE A 44 -13.46 5.95 -1.96
N PRO A 45 -12.47 6.82 -1.67
CA PRO A 45 -11.56 6.57 -0.56
C PRO A 45 -12.26 6.78 0.78
N PHE A 46 -11.72 6.14 1.81
CA PHE A 46 -12.22 6.33 3.17
C PHE A 46 -11.66 7.63 3.75
N ALA A 47 -12.35 8.14 4.76
CA ALA A 47 -11.95 9.38 5.41
C ALA A 47 -10.63 9.21 6.16
N VAL A 48 -9.90 10.32 6.28
CA VAL A 48 -8.67 10.37 7.08
C VAL A 48 -8.98 9.93 8.50
N GLY A 49 -8.12 9.09 9.06
CA GLY A 49 -8.31 8.53 10.39
C GLY A 49 -9.01 7.19 10.41
N SER A 50 -9.58 6.76 9.30
CA SER A 50 -10.25 5.46 9.23
C SER A 50 -9.25 4.35 9.49
N GLN A 51 -9.64 3.40 10.34
CA GLN A 51 -8.88 2.20 10.62
C GLN A 51 -9.30 1.13 9.62
N VAL A 52 -8.34 0.52 8.95
CA VAL A 52 -8.65 -0.42 7.88
C VAL A 52 -7.84 -1.70 7.99
N ARG A 53 -8.39 -2.76 7.41
CA ARG A 53 -7.65 -3.98 7.10
C ARG A 53 -7.51 -4.07 5.61
N PHE A 54 -6.40 -4.58 5.16
CA PHE A 54 -6.19 -4.70 3.72
C PHE A 54 -5.62 -6.06 3.36
N THR A 55 -5.89 -6.45 2.12
CA THR A 55 -5.29 -7.62 1.49
C THR A 55 -4.77 -7.17 0.14
N MET A 56 -3.47 -7.28 -0.05
CA MET A 56 -2.79 -6.83 -1.25
C MET A 56 -2.19 -8.03 -1.96
N GLN A 57 -2.39 -8.10 -3.27
CA GLN A 57 -1.86 -9.20 -4.08
C GLN A 57 -0.45 -8.83 -4.54
N VAL A 58 0.54 -9.53 -4.03
CA VAL A 58 1.94 -9.25 -4.36
C VAL A 58 2.58 -10.51 -4.91
N ALA A 59 2.82 -10.53 -6.21
CA ALA A 59 3.48 -11.64 -6.88
C ALA A 59 2.83 -13.00 -6.56
N GLY A 60 1.51 -13.04 -6.58
CA GLY A 60 0.76 -14.27 -6.37
C GLY A 60 0.48 -14.62 -4.92
N GLU A 61 0.94 -13.81 -3.97
CA GLU A 61 0.71 -14.03 -2.54
C GLU A 61 -0.10 -12.91 -1.96
N ASN A 62 -0.89 -13.23 -0.95
CA ASN A 62 -1.65 -12.22 -0.21
C ASN A 62 -0.78 -11.61 0.88
N VAL A 63 -0.65 -10.29 0.84
CA VAL A 63 -0.03 -9.54 1.92
C VAL A 63 -1.15 -8.86 2.68
N LYS A 64 -1.30 -9.19 3.95
CA LYS A 64 -2.39 -8.70 4.77
C LYS A 64 -1.87 -7.87 5.92
N GLY A 65 -2.63 -6.85 6.26
CA GLY A 65 -2.23 -6.02 7.38
C GLY A 65 -3.33 -5.07 7.78
N ARG A 66 -3.00 -4.17 8.70
CA ARG A 66 -3.89 -3.12 9.16
C ARG A 66 -3.20 -1.79 9.00
N GLY A 67 -4.00 -0.76 8.83
CA GLY A 67 -3.46 0.56 8.68
C GLY A 67 -4.46 1.64 9.02
N THR A 68 -4.02 2.87 8.85
CA THR A 68 -4.84 4.06 9.06
C THR A 68 -4.76 4.91 7.81
N VAL A 69 -5.89 5.44 7.38
CA VAL A 69 -5.93 6.37 6.26
C VAL A 69 -5.33 7.70 6.71
N GLN A 70 -4.23 8.10 6.06
CA GLN A 70 -3.55 9.35 6.39
C GLN A 70 -3.94 10.49 5.47
N THR A 71 -4.25 10.17 4.21
CA THR A 71 -4.69 11.18 3.26
C THR A 71 -5.88 10.64 2.49
N CYS A 72 -6.74 11.56 2.09
CA CYS A 72 -7.94 11.20 1.33
C CYS A 72 -8.13 12.24 0.23
N HIS A 73 -8.15 11.78 -1.01
CA HIS A 73 -8.39 12.61 -2.17
C HIS A 73 -9.62 12.05 -2.90
N PRO A 74 -10.80 12.61 -2.64
CA PRO A 74 -12.05 12.10 -3.24
C PRO A 74 -11.94 12.00 -4.76
N GLY A 75 -12.38 10.89 -5.30
CA GLY A 75 -12.31 10.63 -6.73
C GLY A 75 -10.94 10.23 -7.23
N VAL A 76 -9.94 10.20 -6.37
CA VAL A 76 -8.54 9.91 -6.75
C VAL A 76 -7.99 8.73 -5.97
N GLY A 77 -7.96 8.84 -4.65
CA GLY A 77 -7.40 7.77 -3.84
C GLY A 77 -7.14 8.15 -2.41
N MET A 78 -6.43 7.29 -1.71
CA MET A 78 -6.09 7.49 -0.31
C MET A 78 -4.73 6.93 0.01
N GLY A 79 -4.03 7.59 0.94
CA GLY A 79 -2.76 7.11 1.46
C GLY A 79 -3.00 6.35 2.74
N ILE A 80 -2.39 5.18 2.86
CA ILE A 80 -2.55 4.31 4.01
C ILE A 80 -1.19 4.13 4.67
N HIS A 81 -1.17 4.37 5.97
CA HIS A 81 0.00 4.09 6.80
C HIS A 81 -0.20 2.72 7.44
N PHE A 82 0.76 1.82 7.26
CA PHE A 82 0.68 0.49 7.85
C PHE A 82 0.95 0.58 9.35
N ILE A 83 0.02 0.05 10.13
CA ILE A 83 0.18 -0.02 11.58
C ILE A 83 0.67 -1.40 11.97
N ASP A 84 0.16 -2.42 11.30
CA ASP A 84 0.47 -3.80 11.62
C ASP A 84 0.63 -4.56 10.31
N LEU A 85 1.84 -5.05 10.09
CA LEU A 85 2.15 -5.88 8.93
C LEU A 85 2.93 -7.08 9.46
N PRO A 86 2.31 -8.26 9.49
CA PRO A 86 2.97 -9.45 10.02
C PRO A 86 4.34 -9.68 9.38
N ASP A 87 5.27 -10.20 10.15
CA ASP A 87 6.65 -10.38 9.70
C ASP A 87 6.75 -11.17 8.41
N ARG A 88 5.96 -12.23 8.28
CA ARG A 88 5.95 -13.04 7.07
C ARG A 88 5.55 -12.20 5.86
N ASP A 89 4.50 -11.42 6.01
CA ASP A 89 3.98 -10.59 4.91
C ASP A 89 4.94 -9.46 4.60
N LYS A 90 5.55 -8.89 5.63
CA LYS A 90 6.53 -7.83 5.46
C LYS A 90 7.75 -8.35 4.70
N ARG A 91 8.23 -9.55 5.06
CA ARG A 91 9.38 -10.14 4.38
C ARG A 91 9.08 -10.43 2.92
N TRP A 92 7.87 -10.93 2.62
CA TRP A 92 7.49 -11.21 1.26
C TRP A 92 7.44 -9.93 0.42
N LEU A 93 6.82 -8.89 0.96
CA LEU A 93 6.73 -7.61 0.28
C LEU A 93 8.13 -7.04 0.02
N GLU A 94 8.97 -7.04 1.04
CA GLU A 94 10.33 -6.53 0.91
C GLU A 94 11.11 -7.28 -0.15
N LYS A 95 11.02 -8.60 -0.11
CA LYS A 95 11.71 -9.44 -1.08
C LYS A 95 11.27 -9.16 -2.50
N TYR A 96 9.97 -9.04 -2.71
CA TYR A 96 9.44 -8.77 -4.04
C TYR A 96 9.90 -7.41 -4.57
N LEU A 97 9.81 -6.38 -3.75
CA LEU A 97 10.21 -5.03 -4.17
C LEU A 97 11.69 -5.00 -4.54
N ARG A 98 12.54 -5.63 -3.74
CA ARG A 98 13.97 -5.67 -4.02
C ARG A 98 14.28 -6.46 -5.29
N ALA A 99 13.66 -7.61 -5.44
CA ALA A 99 13.90 -8.46 -6.61
C ALA A 99 13.46 -7.76 -7.89
N SER A 100 12.33 -7.07 -7.85
CA SER A 100 11.81 -6.38 -9.02
C SER A 100 12.72 -5.25 -9.45
N VAL A 101 13.25 -4.49 -8.50
CA VAL A 101 14.20 -3.42 -8.80
C VAL A 101 15.46 -3.99 -9.42
N ALA A 102 15.96 -5.09 -8.87
CA ALA A 102 17.19 -5.73 -9.37
C ALA A 102 17.00 -6.30 -10.76
N ASN A 103 15.81 -6.85 -11.06
CA ASN A 103 15.56 -7.52 -12.33
C ASN A 103 15.07 -6.59 -13.43
N GLN A 104 14.67 -5.39 -13.07
CA GLN A 104 14.11 -4.43 -14.04
C GLN A 104 14.72 -3.06 -13.82
N PRO A 105 16.02 -2.94 -14.00
CA PRO A 105 16.69 -1.66 -13.78
C PRO A 105 16.13 -0.58 -14.68
N GLY A 106 15.82 0.56 -14.11
CA GLY A 106 15.34 1.71 -14.86
C GLY A 106 13.91 1.64 -15.30
N VAL A 107 13.15 0.62 -14.84
CA VAL A 107 11.78 0.43 -15.25
C VAL A 107 10.92 0.22 -14.01
N ALA A 108 9.67 0.28 -14.16
CA ALA A 108 8.57 -0.04 -13.25
C ALA A 108 8.73 0.32 -11.77
N LEU A 109 9.67 -0.26 -11.05
CA LEU A 109 9.80 -0.03 -9.62
C LEU A 109 10.97 0.89 -9.35
N GLN A 110 10.67 2.17 -9.19
CA GLN A 110 11.66 3.17 -8.86
C GLN A 110 11.24 3.86 -7.57
N PRO A 111 12.21 4.29 -6.75
CA PRO A 111 11.85 5.01 -5.54
C PRO A 111 11.05 6.25 -5.85
N CYS A 112 9.99 6.48 -5.09
CA CYS A 112 9.25 7.72 -5.16
C CYS A 112 9.99 8.77 -4.35
N LEU A 113 10.35 9.85 -4.99
CA LEU A 113 11.00 10.94 -4.28
C LEU A 113 9.98 11.71 -3.46
N PRO A 114 10.35 12.09 -2.23
CA PRO A 114 9.43 12.84 -1.37
C PRO A 114 9.08 14.20 -1.93
#